data_ab9a0cc982a2fb14181c895949e9bf0e
#
_entry.id   ab9a0cc982a2fb14181c895949e9bf0e
#
_cell.length_a   1.000
_cell.length_b   1.000
_cell.length_c   1.000
_cell.angle_alpha   90.00
_cell.angle_beta   90.00
_cell.angle_gamma   90.00
#
_symmetry.space_group_name_H-M   'P 1'
#
loop_
_entity.id
_entity.type
_entity.pdbx_description
1 polymer ?
#
loop_
_entity_poly.entity_id
_entity_poly.type
_entity_poly.pdbx_seq_one_letter_code
_entity_poly.pdbx_strand_id
1 'polypeptide(L)'
;MSELDSLQRTLGHVFREPFLLRLALTHPSVAHETGVPVQHNQRLEFLGDAVLQLVLTRELYEKFPSAGEGPLTKARAKMVNRRTLAEQSRRLNLGKHLVLSRGEELNGGRERSSALADTFEALVGAIFLDSGFEAACDFILRHFREAFGELESIPNLENPKGELQEILQTESNESPRYHLRSVTGPDHDREFECTVHFRGEELGRGKGKSKKAAESQAAMVALQGLRQNQMQKKPGEIED
;
A
#
# COMPACT_ATOMS: atom_id res chain seq x y z
N MET A 1 -36.60 3.27 1.07
CA MET A 1 -35.17 3.12 1.43
C MET A 1 -34.51 4.49 1.27
N SER A 2 -33.82 4.97 2.28
CA SER A 2 -33.13 6.26 2.19
C SER A 2 -31.89 6.15 1.28
N GLU A 3 -31.45 7.26 0.73
CA GLU A 3 -30.24 7.33 -0.10
C GLU A 3 -28.99 6.88 0.69
N LEU A 4 -28.95 7.17 1.98
CA LEU A 4 -27.89 6.71 2.89
C LEU A 4 -27.95 5.21 3.16
N ASP A 5 -29.12 4.57 3.14
CA ASP A 5 -29.23 3.10 3.27
C ASP A 5 -28.60 2.40 2.07
N SER A 6 -28.73 2.99 0.87
CA SER A 6 -28.07 2.49 -0.33
C SER A 6 -26.56 2.64 -0.24
N LEU A 7 -26.07 3.79 0.24
CA LEU A 7 -24.63 4.02 0.43
C LEU A 7 -24.04 3.02 1.43
N GLN A 8 -24.66 2.81 2.60
CA GLN A 8 -24.18 1.87 3.61
C GLN A 8 -24.01 0.45 3.07
N ARG A 9 -24.91 0.01 2.18
CA ARG A 9 -24.74 -1.28 1.49
C ARG A 9 -23.53 -1.30 0.55
N THR A 10 -23.28 -0.21 -0.17
CA THR A 10 -22.11 -0.07 -1.03
C THR A 10 -20.82 -0.07 -0.20
N LEU A 11 -20.83 0.58 0.95
CA LEU A 11 -19.73 0.59 1.91
C LEU A 11 -19.48 -0.79 2.55
N GLY A 12 -20.50 -1.65 2.60
CA GLY A 12 -20.47 -2.89 3.37
C GLY A 12 -20.36 -2.65 4.86
N HIS A 13 -20.84 -1.48 5.34
CA HIS A 13 -20.86 -1.07 6.74
C HIS A 13 -22.16 -0.35 7.08
N VAL A 14 -22.82 -0.79 8.13
CA VAL A 14 -24.04 -0.17 8.67
C VAL A 14 -23.68 0.58 9.95
N PHE A 15 -23.82 1.89 9.92
CA PHE A 15 -23.48 2.74 11.05
C PHE A 15 -24.50 2.57 12.19
N ARG A 16 -24.01 2.35 13.41
CA ARG A 16 -24.78 2.41 14.65
C ARG A 16 -25.21 3.82 14.94
N GLU A 17 -24.32 4.79 14.66
CA GLU A 17 -24.52 6.23 14.78
C GLU A 17 -24.59 6.88 13.38
N PRO A 18 -25.79 7.00 12.77
CA PRO A 18 -25.95 7.58 11.42
C PRO A 18 -25.43 9.02 11.29
N PHE A 19 -25.26 9.70 12.42
CA PHE A 19 -24.66 11.03 12.47
C PHE A 19 -23.19 11.01 11.97
N LEU A 20 -22.42 9.99 12.32
CA LEU A 20 -21.01 9.87 11.90
C LEU A 20 -20.89 9.79 10.37
N LEU A 21 -21.75 9.01 9.71
CA LEU A 21 -21.78 8.96 8.25
C LEU A 21 -22.10 10.31 7.64
N ARG A 22 -23.13 11.01 8.15
CA ARG A 22 -23.48 12.36 7.67
C ARG A 22 -22.35 13.35 7.88
N LEU A 23 -21.70 13.29 9.03
CA LEU A 23 -20.57 14.15 9.35
C LEU A 23 -19.38 13.91 8.40
N ALA A 24 -19.06 12.65 8.10
CA ALA A 24 -18.01 12.30 7.13
C ALA A 24 -18.29 12.84 5.71
N LEU A 25 -19.55 12.92 5.32
CA LEU A 25 -19.98 13.43 4.02
C LEU A 25 -20.14 14.96 3.98
N THR A 26 -20.03 15.67 5.11
CA THR A 26 -20.22 17.12 5.19
C THR A 26 -18.91 17.86 4.98
N HIS A 27 -18.79 18.53 3.83
CA HIS A 27 -17.60 19.29 3.46
C HIS A 27 -17.51 20.62 4.25
N PRO A 28 -16.29 21.10 4.57
CA PRO A 28 -16.09 22.35 5.33
C PRO A 28 -16.75 23.61 4.73
N SER A 29 -16.96 23.61 3.41
CA SER A 29 -17.61 24.75 2.72
C SER A 29 -18.99 25.11 3.29
N VAL A 30 -19.70 24.13 3.87
CA VAL A 30 -21.05 24.36 4.46
C VAL A 30 -20.96 25.30 5.66
N ALA A 31 -19.90 25.18 6.47
CA ALA A 31 -19.70 26.05 7.62
C ALA A 31 -19.48 27.51 7.23
N HIS A 32 -18.85 27.76 6.08
CA HIS A 32 -18.60 29.11 5.58
C HIS A 32 -19.87 29.81 5.02
N GLU A 33 -20.83 29.03 4.52
CA GLU A 33 -22.05 29.58 3.91
C GLU A 33 -23.10 29.90 4.95
N THR A 34 -23.23 29.10 5.99
CA THR A 34 -24.35 29.24 6.97
C THR A 34 -24.15 30.34 8.01
N GLY A 35 -22.90 30.80 8.21
CA GLY A 35 -22.56 31.78 9.24
C GLY A 35 -22.77 31.30 10.69
N VAL A 36 -23.17 30.04 10.86
CA VAL A 36 -23.30 29.38 12.16
C VAL A 36 -22.31 28.20 12.23
N PRO A 37 -21.85 27.83 13.43
CA PRO A 37 -20.97 26.67 13.58
C PRO A 37 -21.66 25.40 13.10
N VAL A 38 -21.21 24.86 11.96
CA VAL A 38 -21.64 23.57 11.43
C VAL A 38 -20.48 22.58 11.58
N GLN A 39 -20.77 21.41 12.11
CA GLN A 39 -19.79 20.35 12.16
C GLN A 39 -19.55 19.81 10.74
N HIS A 40 -18.30 19.57 10.40
CA HIS A 40 -17.87 19.09 9.11
C HIS A 40 -16.76 18.02 9.26
N ASN A 41 -16.34 17.43 8.17
CA ASN A 41 -15.54 16.20 8.16
C ASN A 41 -14.07 16.35 8.55
N GLN A 42 -13.48 17.55 8.66
CA GLN A 42 -12.03 17.71 8.86
C GLN A 42 -11.46 16.98 10.09
N ARG A 43 -12.21 16.91 11.19
CA ARG A 43 -11.73 16.17 12.37
C ARG A 43 -11.78 14.65 12.16
N LEU A 44 -12.74 14.17 11.38
CA LEU A 44 -12.81 12.77 10.98
C LEU A 44 -11.73 12.42 9.95
N GLU A 45 -11.45 13.31 9.01
CA GLU A 45 -10.35 13.23 8.05
C GLU A 45 -9.02 13.08 8.79
N PHE A 46 -8.71 13.97 9.74
CA PHE A 46 -7.49 13.90 10.54
C PHE A 46 -7.34 12.54 11.26
N LEU A 47 -8.42 12.05 11.86
CA LEU A 47 -8.41 10.74 12.54
C LEU A 47 -8.29 9.59 11.53
N GLY A 48 -9.02 9.67 10.44
CA GLY A 48 -9.08 8.64 9.41
C GLY A 48 -7.76 8.48 8.66
N ASP A 49 -7.04 9.57 8.37
CA ASP A 49 -5.69 9.53 7.82
C ASP A 49 -4.75 8.71 8.72
N ALA A 50 -4.75 8.97 10.01
CA ALA A 50 -3.92 8.22 10.96
C ALA A 50 -4.27 6.72 11.00
N VAL A 51 -5.57 6.38 11.01
CA VAL A 51 -6.05 4.98 10.99
C VAL A 51 -5.67 4.30 9.68
N LEU A 52 -5.90 4.97 8.55
CA LEU A 52 -5.57 4.48 7.21
C LEU A 52 -4.07 4.17 7.09
N GLN A 53 -3.23 5.11 7.51
CA GLN A 53 -1.79 4.93 7.48
C GLN A 53 -1.33 3.77 8.38
N LEU A 54 -1.90 3.63 9.57
CA LEU A 54 -1.56 2.53 10.49
C LEU A 54 -1.91 1.16 9.87
N VAL A 55 -3.13 1.01 9.34
CA VAL A 55 -3.59 -0.25 8.75
C VAL A 55 -2.74 -0.63 7.54
N LEU A 56 -2.53 0.30 6.61
CA LEU A 56 -1.72 0.04 5.42
C LEU A 56 -0.25 -0.22 5.76
N THR A 57 0.30 0.44 6.79
CA THR A 57 1.66 0.20 7.25
C THR A 57 1.80 -1.21 7.81
N ARG A 58 0.87 -1.65 8.66
CA ARG A 58 0.86 -3.01 9.20
C ARG A 58 0.79 -4.05 8.09
N GLU A 59 -0.13 -3.90 7.17
CA GLU A 59 -0.30 -4.83 6.05
C GLU A 59 0.94 -4.89 5.14
N LEU A 60 1.56 -3.75 4.84
CA LEU A 60 2.80 -3.70 4.07
C LEU A 60 3.96 -4.39 4.81
N TYR A 61 4.08 -4.17 6.11
CA TYR A 61 5.09 -4.78 6.94
C TYR A 61 4.96 -6.31 6.98
N GLU A 62 3.74 -6.81 7.12
CA GLU A 62 3.45 -8.25 7.18
C GLU A 62 3.61 -8.93 5.82
N LYS A 63 3.15 -8.30 4.73
CA LYS A 63 3.21 -8.87 3.37
C LYS A 63 4.59 -8.85 2.74
N PHE A 64 5.44 -7.89 3.10
CA PHE A 64 6.75 -7.69 2.48
C PHE A 64 7.88 -7.74 3.53
N PRO A 65 8.09 -8.88 4.21
CA PRO A 65 9.03 -8.98 5.34
C PRO A 65 10.49 -8.74 4.93
N SER A 66 10.83 -8.93 3.66
CA SER A 66 12.17 -8.67 3.12
C SER A 66 12.35 -7.22 2.61
N ALA A 67 11.29 -6.41 2.58
CA ALA A 67 11.38 -5.03 2.14
C ALA A 67 11.94 -4.12 3.24
N GLY A 68 12.95 -3.32 2.89
CA GLY A 68 13.45 -2.28 3.79
C GLY A 68 12.45 -1.13 3.99
N GLU A 69 12.71 -0.28 4.99
CA GLU A 69 11.87 0.87 5.36
C GLU A 69 11.58 1.80 4.17
N GLY A 70 12.60 2.13 3.36
CA GLY A 70 12.44 3.04 2.22
C GLY A 70 11.43 2.58 1.17
N PRO A 71 11.50 1.33 0.65
CA PRO A 71 10.47 0.76 -0.21
C PRO A 71 9.07 0.74 0.41
N LEU A 72 8.93 0.34 1.68
CA LEU A 72 7.64 0.30 2.38
C LEU A 72 7.03 1.71 2.50
N THR A 73 7.83 2.71 2.84
CA THR A 73 7.39 4.12 2.91
C THR A 73 6.92 4.63 1.55
N LYS A 74 7.62 4.31 0.46
CA LYS A 74 7.21 4.69 -0.90
C LYS A 74 5.92 3.98 -1.33
N ALA A 75 5.77 2.70 -1.00
CA ALA A 75 4.56 1.94 -1.29
C ALA A 75 3.35 2.54 -0.56
N ARG A 76 3.48 2.80 0.75
CA ARG A 76 2.44 3.47 1.54
C ARG A 76 2.07 4.82 0.95
N ALA A 77 3.06 5.69 0.66
CA ALA A 77 2.81 7.01 0.07
C ALA A 77 2.05 6.92 -1.27
N LYS A 78 2.34 5.90 -2.10
CA LYS A 78 1.59 5.65 -3.33
C LYS A 78 0.14 5.27 -3.06
N MET A 79 -0.14 4.53 -1.99
CA MET A 79 -1.48 4.09 -1.63
C MET A 79 -2.34 5.22 -1.03
N VAL A 80 -1.74 6.09 -0.20
CA VAL A 80 -2.48 7.16 0.51
C VAL A 80 -2.41 8.53 -0.17
N ASN A 81 -1.91 8.62 -1.41
CA ASN A 81 -1.91 9.91 -2.10
C ASN A 81 -3.32 10.32 -2.53
N ARG A 82 -3.52 11.63 -2.67
CA ARG A 82 -4.81 12.25 -3.04
C ARG A 82 -5.48 11.59 -4.25
N ARG A 83 -4.71 11.22 -5.28
CA ARG A 83 -5.25 10.61 -6.49
C ARG A 83 -5.87 9.23 -6.18
N THR A 84 -5.13 8.38 -5.47
CA THR A 84 -5.57 7.04 -5.10
C THR A 84 -6.82 7.10 -4.22
N LEU A 85 -6.84 7.97 -3.19
CA LEU A 85 -7.99 8.11 -2.29
C LEU A 85 -9.22 8.66 -3.04
N ALA A 86 -9.03 9.63 -3.93
CA ALA A 86 -10.11 10.13 -4.77
C ALA A 86 -10.67 9.05 -5.72
N GLU A 87 -9.83 8.17 -6.24
CA GLU A 87 -10.26 7.02 -7.05
C GLU A 87 -11.09 6.03 -6.22
N GLN A 88 -10.71 5.74 -4.98
CA GLN A 88 -11.54 4.92 -4.07
C GLN A 88 -12.90 5.57 -3.80
N SER A 89 -12.91 6.87 -3.55
CA SER A 89 -14.14 7.64 -3.36
C SER A 89 -15.07 7.58 -4.58
N ARG A 90 -14.51 7.66 -5.80
CA ARG A 90 -15.29 7.53 -7.04
C ARG A 90 -15.88 6.13 -7.20
N ARG A 91 -15.13 5.08 -6.90
CA ARG A 91 -15.62 3.69 -6.92
C ARG A 91 -16.80 3.48 -5.98
N LEU A 92 -16.81 4.20 -4.85
CA LEU A 92 -17.89 4.20 -3.86
C LEU A 92 -19.00 5.21 -4.16
N ASN A 93 -18.89 6.01 -5.25
CA ASN A 93 -19.80 7.09 -5.59
C ASN A 93 -19.99 8.12 -4.46
N LEU A 94 -18.97 8.36 -3.61
CA LEU A 94 -19.10 9.27 -2.46
C LEU A 94 -19.44 10.69 -2.88
N GLY A 95 -18.94 11.16 -4.03
CA GLY A 95 -19.22 12.50 -4.55
C GLY A 95 -20.72 12.81 -4.65
N LYS A 96 -21.54 11.82 -5.01
CA LYS A 96 -23.02 11.98 -5.07
C LYS A 96 -23.62 12.33 -3.71
N HIS A 97 -23.04 11.85 -2.63
CA HIS A 97 -23.56 11.95 -1.28
C HIS A 97 -22.97 13.12 -0.48
N LEU A 98 -22.00 13.87 -1.07
CA LEU A 98 -21.40 15.02 -0.41
C LEU A 98 -22.40 16.11 -0.12
N VAL A 99 -22.33 16.67 1.08
CA VAL A 99 -23.05 17.87 1.50
C VAL A 99 -22.07 19.04 1.31
N LEU A 100 -22.35 19.88 0.34
CA LEU A 100 -21.53 21.00 -0.11
C LEU A 100 -22.28 22.31 0.04
N SER A 101 -21.56 23.44 0.19
CA SER A 101 -22.15 24.75 -0.03
C SER A 101 -22.57 24.92 -1.50
N ARG A 102 -23.48 25.84 -1.75
CA ARG A 102 -23.91 26.18 -3.12
C ARG A 102 -22.73 26.62 -4.00
N GLY A 103 -21.81 27.40 -3.43
CA GLY A 103 -20.61 27.85 -4.17
C GLY A 103 -19.69 26.68 -4.55
N GLU A 104 -19.45 25.74 -3.64
CA GLU A 104 -18.63 24.57 -3.89
C GLU A 104 -19.30 23.61 -4.90
N GLU A 105 -20.60 23.45 -4.82
CA GLU A 105 -21.39 22.67 -5.77
C GLU A 105 -21.25 23.20 -7.20
N LEU A 106 -21.41 24.51 -7.40
CA LEU A 106 -21.30 25.19 -8.69
C LEU A 106 -19.89 25.08 -9.29
N ASN A 107 -18.87 24.97 -8.45
CA ASN A 107 -17.47 24.82 -8.85
C ASN A 107 -17.01 23.37 -8.99
N GLY A 108 -17.94 22.42 -9.12
CA GLY A 108 -17.64 21.00 -9.34
C GLY A 108 -17.03 20.28 -8.14
N GLY A 109 -17.35 20.74 -6.92
CA GLY A 109 -16.81 20.18 -5.67
C GLY A 109 -17.00 18.69 -5.52
N ARG A 110 -18.12 18.12 -6.04
CA ARG A 110 -18.40 16.67 -5.99
C ARG A 110 -17.37 15.82 -6.69
N GLU A 111 -16.73 16.34 -7.74
CA GLU A 111 -15.74 15.62 -8.54
C GLU A 111 -14.30 16.05 -8.20
N ARG A 112 -14.14 17.03 -7.32
CA ARG A 112 -12.82 17.54 -6.93
C ARG A 112 -12.05 16.49 -6.16
N SER A 113 -10.86 16.15 -6.66
CA SER A 113 -10.04 15.09 -6.07
C SER A 113 -9.65 15.34 -4.61
N SER A 114 -9.49 16.62 -4.16
CA SER A 114 -9.25 16.92 -2.75
C SER A 114 -10.47 16.57 -1.89
N ALA A 115 -11.66 17.09 -2.24
CA ALA A 115 -12.87 16.81 -1.49
C ALA A 115 -13.20 15.32 -1.41
N LEU A 116 -12.96 14.58 -2.50
CA LEU A 116 -13.15 13.13 -2.54
C LEU A 116 -12.14 12.39 -1.65
N ALA A 117 -10.86 12.77 -1.68
CA ALA A 117 -9.83 12.16 -0.84
C ALA A 117 -10.10 12.40 0.65
N ASP A 118 -10.35 13.67 1.02
CA ASP A 118 -10.65 14.08 2.40
C ASP A 118 -11.91 13.34 2.93
N THR A 119 -12.91 13.13 2.05
CA THR A 119 -14.12 12.37 2.38
C THR A 119 -13.84 10.90 2.63
N PHE A 120 -12.95 10.28 1.84
CA PHE A 120 -12.57 8.88 2.07
C PHE A 120 -11.90 8.71 3.43
N GLU A 121 -10.95 9.57 3.75
CA GLU A 121 -10.29 9.58 5.07
C GLU A 121 -11.31 9.82 6.19
N ALA A 122 -12.19 10.81 6.03
CA ALA A 122 -13.24 11.09 7.00
C ALA A 122 -14.18 9.89 7.20
N LEU A 123 -14.48 9.13 6.14
CA LEU A 123 -15.29 7.92 6.23
C LEU A 123 -14.57 6.83 7.03
N VAL A 124 -13.27 6.65 6.82
CA VAL A 124 -12.45 5.73 7.63
C VAL A 124 -12.50 6.13 9.11
N GLY A 125 -12.32 7.42 9.40
CA GLY A 125 -12.43 7.94 10.77
C GLY A 125 -13.81 7.73 11.40
N ALA A 126 -14.87 7.87 10.60
CA ALA A 126 -16.24 7.63 11.04
C ALA A 126 -16.49 6.15 11.36
N ILE A 127 -16.06 5.22 10.51
CA ILE A 127 -16.15 3.78 10.74
C ILE A 127 -15.38 3.39 12.00
N PHE A 128 -14.18 3.94 12.17
CA PHE A 128 -13.37 3.70 13.36
C PHE A 128 -14.08 4.13 14.65
N LEU A 129 -14.70 5.31 14.68
CA LEU A 129 -15.44 5.77 15.85
C LEU A 129 -16.72 5.00 16.10
N ASP A 130 -17.40 4.56 15.04
CA ASP A 130 -18.66 3.82 15.12
C ASP A 130 -18.46 2.37 15.60
N SER A 131 -17.46 1.68 15.08
CA SER A 131 -17.35 0.23 15.19
C SER A 131 -15.93 -0.27 15.54
N GLY A 132 -14.99 0.63 15.80
CA GLY A 132 -13.64 0.30 16.27
C GLY A 132 -12.65 -0.04 15.15
N PHE A 133 -11.45 -0.41 15.60
CA PHE A 133 -10.28 -0.59 14.71
C PHE A 133 -10.48 -1.73 13.69
N GLU A 134 -11.02 -2.87 14.12
CA GLU A 134 -11.19 -4.04 13.25
C GLU A 134 -12.15 -3.75 12.08
N ALA A 135 -13.25 -3.04 12.34
CA ALA A 135 -14.18 -2.64 11.30
C ALA A 135 -13.53 -1.69 10.27
N ALA A 136 -12.73 -0.74 10.75
CA ALA A 136 -11.97 0.16 9.87
C ALA A 136 -10.90 -0.61 9.06
N CYS A 137 -10.22 -1.56 9.69
CA CYS A 137 -9.24 -2.43 9.06
C CYS A 137 -9.87 -3.23 7.90
N ASP A 138 -10.99 -3.92 8.17
CA ASP A 138 -11.71 -4.70 7.16
C ASP A 138 -12.17 -3.84 5.99
N PHE A 139 -12.68 -2.64 6.27
CA PHE A 139 -13.08 -1.68 5.24
C PHE A 139 -11.88 -1.27 4.38
N ILE A 140 -10.79 -0.83 4.99
CA ILE A 140 -9.58 -0.39 4.27
C ILE A 140 -9.02 -1.52 3.41
N LEU A 141 -8.77 -2.70 3.98
CA LEU A 141 -8.15 -3.82 3.26
C LEU A 141 -8.99 -4.32 2.10
N ARG A 142 -10.32 -4.27 2.22
CA ARG A 142 -11.24 -4.61 1.12
C ARG A 142 -11.05 -3.69 -0.07
N HIS A 143 -10.94 -2.39 0.17
CA HIS A 143 -10.85 -1.38 -0.91
C HIS A 143 -9.44 -1.24 -1.49
N PHE A 144 -8.40 -1.63 -0.74
CA PHE A 144 -7.01 -1.58 -1.19
C PHE A 144 -6.48 -2.92 -1.71
N ARG A 145 -7.30 -3.98 -1.77
CA ARG A 145 -6.86 -5.31 -2.23
C ARG A 145 -6.17 -5.29 -3.59
N GLU A 146 -6.73 -4.58 -4.56
CA GLU A 146 -6.15 -4.46 -5.90
C GLU A 146 -4.81 -3.72 -5.88
N ALA A 147 -4.70 -2.65 -5.09
CA ALA A 147 -3.46 -1.90 -4.93
C ALA A 147 -2.34 -2.76 -4.34
N PHE A 148 -2.64 -3.65 -3.40
CA PHE A 148 -1.67 -4.62 -2.90
C PHE A 148 -1.24 -5.61 -3.99
N GLY A 149 -2.16 -6.14 -4.80
CA GLY A 149 -1.83 -7.02 -5.93
C GLY A 149 -0.91 -6.36 -6.96
N GLU A 150 -1.11 -5.07 -7.23
CA GLU A 150 -0.19 -4.30 -8.07
C GLU A 150 1.20 -4.15 -7.45
N LEU A 151 1.29 -3.99 -6.12
CA LEU A 151 2.55 -3.89 -5.40
C LEU A 151 3.34 -5.21 -5.41
N GLU A 152 2.66 -6.35 -5.30
CA GLU A 152 3.27 -7.69 -5.40
C GLU A 152 3.96 -7.91 -6.77
N SER A 153 3.48 -7.22 -7.81
CA SER A 153 4.08 -7.26 -9.14
C SER A 153 5.31 -6.35 -9.33
N ILE A 154 5.66 -5.53 -8.31
CA ILE A 154 6.78 -4.58 -8.39
C ILE A 154 8.08 -5.25 -7.87
N PRO A 155 9.05 -5.60 -8.73
CA PRO A 155 10.29 -6.29 -8.33
C PRO A 155 11.16 -5.56 -7.28
N ASN A 156 10.85 -4.32 -6.94
CA ASN A 156 11.65 -3.48 -6.04
C ASN A 156 11.07 -3.35 -4.62
N LEU A 157 9.91 -3.93 -4.32
CA LEU A 157 9.40 -3.99 -2.94
C LEU A 157 10.11 -5.05 -2.11
N GLU A 158 10.51 -6.13 -2.74
CA GLU A 158 11.40 -7.11 -2.12
C GLU A 158 12.81 -6.54 -2.01
N ASN A 159 13.48 -6.78 -0.90
CA ASN A 159 14.92 -6.52 -0.72
C ASN A 159 15.73 -7.81 -0.80
N PRO A 160 15.79 -8.45 -1.98
CA PRO A 160 16.41 -9.75 -2.11
C PRO A 160 17.90 -9.74 -1.76
N LYS A 161 18.55 -8.58 -1.88
CA LYS A 161 19.95 -8.42 -1.50
C LYS A 161 20.14 -8.47 0.01
N GLY A 162 19.27 -7.82 0.77
CA GLY A 162 19.28 -7.84 2.23
C GLY A 162 18.93 -9.23 2.76
N GLU A 163 17.86 -9.84 2.25
CA GLU A 163 17.46 -11.19 2.62
C GLU A 163 18.56 -12.23 2.34
N LEU A 164 19.17 -12.17 1.15
CA LEU A 164 20.29 -13.05 0.81
C LEU A 164 21.47 -12.86 1.77
N GLN A 165 21.76 -11.61 2.13
CA GLN A 165 22.82 -11.29 3.07
C GLN A 165 22.52 -11.85 4.47
N GLU A 166 21.31 -11.69 4.98
CA GLU A 166 20.88 -12.23 6.27
C GLU A 166 20.99 -13.75 6.31
N ILE A 167 20.48 -14.44 5.29
CA ILE A 167 20.58 -15.93 5.21
C ILE A 167 22.03 -16.37 5.20
N LEU A 168 22.89 -15.76 4.38
CA LEU A 168 24.28 -16.17 4.27
C LEU A 168 25.11 -15.80 5.51
N GLN A 169 24.74 -14.73 6.23
CA GLN A 169 25.38 -14.35 7.49
C GLN A 169 25.08 -15.33 8.63
N THR A 170 24.00 -16.12 8.58
CA THR A 170 23.79 -17.20 9.55
C THR A 170 24.82 -18.34 9.40
N GLU A 171 25.41 -18.49 8.22
CA GLU A 171 26.39 -19.53 7.92
C GLU A 171 27.84 -19.03 8.02
N SER A 172 28.08 -17.72 7.86
CA SER A 172 29.41 -17.13 7.94
C SER A 172 29.36 -15.60 8.03
N ASN A 173 30.41 -15.00 8.59
CA ASN A 173 30.56 -13.52 8.68
C ASN A 173 30.88 -12.86 7.32
N GLU A 174 30.87 -13.58 6.21
CA GLU A 174 31.12 -13.02 4.90
C GLU A 174 29.83 -12.50 4.25
N SER A 175 29.96 -11.41 3.48
CA SER A 175 28.84 -10.83 2.73
C SER A 175 28.88 -11.28 1.26
N PRO A 176 27.71 -11.45 0.60
CA PRO A 176 27.65 -11.75 -0.83
C PRO A 176 28.25 -10.61 -1.65
N ARG A 177 29.00 -10.96 -2.71
CA ARG A 177 29.65 -10.01 -3.62
C ARG A 177 28.96 -9.99 -4.96
N TYR A 178 28.65 -8.79 -5.46
CA TYR A 178 27.98 -8.57 -6.74
C TYR A 178 28.98 -8.10 -7.78
N HIS A 179 28.96 -8.72 -8.96
CA HIS A 179 29.84 -8.39 -10.09
C HIS A 179 29.00 -8.04 -11.31
N LEU A 180 29.30 -6.85 -11.91
CA LEU A 180 28.75 -6.48 -13.20
C LEU A 180 29.47 -7.30 -14.28
N ARG A 181 28.74 -8.10 -15.07
CA ARG A 181 29.25 -8.93 -16.15
C ARG A 181 29.23 -8.24 -17.48
N SER A 182 28.10 -7.61 -17.81
CA SER A 182 27.95 -6.93 -19.10
C SER A 182 26.98 -5.76 -18.99
N VAL A 183 27.14 -4.81 -19.92
CA VAL A 183 26.19 -3.75 -20.21
C VAL A 183 25.97 -3.78 -21.71
N THR A 184 24.74 -4.02 -22.15
CA THR A 184 24.36 -4.14 -23.57
C THR A 184 23.22 -3.20 -23.91
N GLY A 185 23.04 -2.91 -25.20
CA GLY A 185 21.99 -2.01 -25.70
C GLY A 185 22.44 -0.56 -25.86
N PRO A 186 21.62 0.27 -26.58
CA PRO A 186 21.87 1.68 -26.78
C PRO A 186 21.70 2.49 -25.49
N ASP A 187 22.23 3.69 -25.44
CA ASP A 187 22.26 4.57 -24.26
C ASP A 187 20.89 4.77 -23.57
N HIS A 188 19.83 4.81 -24.35
CA HIS A 188 18.44 5.00 -23.87
C HIS A 188 17.73 3.69 -23.48
N ASP A 189 18.34 2.52 -23.76
CA ASP A 189 17.76 1.20 -23.44
C ASP A 189 18.84 0.18 -23.03
N ARG A 190 19.72 0.59 -22.11
CA ARG A 190 20.78 -0.28 -21.59
C ARG A 190 20.19 -1.43 -20.75
N GLU A 191 20.74 -2.62 -20.93
CA GLU A 191 20.51 -3.79 -20.09
C GLU A 191 21.82 -4.12 -19.37
N PHE A 192 21.72 -4.29 -18.06
CA PHE A 192 22.81 -4.69 -17.17
C PHE A 192 22.67 -6.14 -16.81
N GLU A 193 23.77 -6.88 -16.78
CA GLU A 193 23.82 -8.25 -16.28
C GLU A 193 24.78 -8.31 -15.10
N CYS A 194 24.29 -8.84 -13.95
CA CYS A 194 25.04 -8.98 -12.72
C CYS A 194 25.00 -10.44 -12.23
N THR A 195 26.08 -10.84 -11.55
CA THR A 195 26.16 -12.12 -10.82
C THR A 195 26.37 -11.84 -9.34
N VAL A 196 25.86 -12.72 -8.48
CA VAL A 196 26.12 -12.71 -7.04
C VAL A 196 26.95 -13.94 -6.67
N HIS A 197 28.00 -13.71 -5.88
CA HIS A 197 28.94 -14.75 -5.45
C HIS A 197 29.03 -14.78 -3.92
N PHE A 198 29.22 -15.97 -3.38
CA PHE A 198 29.50 -16.19 -1.97
C PHE A 198 30.53 -17.30 -1.83
N ARG A 199 31.59 -17.07 -1.07
CA ARG A 199 32.73 -18.02 -0.89
C ARG A 199 33.34 -18.52 -2.23
N GLY A 200 33.35 -17.66 -3.24
CA GLY A 200 33.89 -17.98 -4.55
C GLY A 200 32.93 -18.68 -5.51
N GLU A 201 31.76 -19.12 -5.05
CA GLU A 201 30.71 -19.73 -5.88
C GLU A 201 29.70 -18.71 -6.40
N GLU A 202 29.29 -18.82 -7.67
CA GLU A 202 28.21 -18.05 -8.25
C GLU A 202 26.88 -18.63 -7.77
N LEU A 203 26.14 -17.87 -6.96
CA LEU A 203 24.84 -18.28 -6.43
C LEU A 203 23.67 -17.89 -7.33
N GLY A 204 23.83 -16.88 -8.16
CA GLY A 204 22.75 -16.42 -9.03
C GLY A 204 23.19 -15.35 -10.02
N ARG A 205 22.38 -15.20 -11.09
CA ARG A 205 22.59 -14.26 -12.18
C ARG A 205 21.29 -13.54 -12.49
N GLY A 206 21.38 -12.23 -12.75
CA GLY A 206 20.20 -11.40 -13.05
C GLY A 206 20.49 -10.34 -14.08
N LYS A 207 19.44 -9.96 -14.80
CA LYS A 207 19.44 -8.86 -15.77
C LYS A 207 18.46 -7.76 -15.36
N GLY A 208 18.72 -6.52 -15.76
CA GLY A 208 17.82 -5.41 -15.47
C GLY A 208 18.21 -4.11 -16.16
N LYS A 209 17.29 -3.17 -16.21
CA LYS A 209 17.47 -1.84 -16.85
C LYS A 209 18.38 -0.89 -16.03
N SER A 210 18.88 -1.33 -14.89
CA SER A 210 19.89 -0.65 -14.10
C SER A 210 20.77 -1.69 -13.37
N LYS A 211 21.99 -1.30 -12.99
CA LYS A 211 22.87 -2.14 -12.18
C LYS A 211 22.16 -2.65 -10.92
N LYS A 212 21.43 -1.78 -10.23
CA LYS A 212 20.66 -2.14 -9.01
C LYS A 212 19.57 -3.18 -9.30
N ALA A 213 18.85 -3.05 -10.41
CA ALA A 213 17.82 -4.01 -10.80
C ALA A 213 18.44 -5.39 -11.16
N ALA A 214 19.57 -5.40 -11.88
CA ALA A 214 20.27 -6.64 -12.21
C ALA A 214 20.84 -7.34 -10.97
N GLU A 215 21.39 -6.59 -10.01
CA GLU A 215 21.87 -7.14 -8.73
C GLU A 215 20.71 -7.71 -7.89
N SER A 216 19.56 -7.03 -7.84
CA SER A 216 18.36 -7.51 -7.14
C SER A 216 17.84 -8.81 -7.76
N GLN A 217 17.81 -8.87 -9.09
CA GLN A 217 17.40 -10.09 -9.81
C GLN A 217 18.37 -11.25 -9.56
N ALA A 218 19.69 -10.99 -9.54
CA ALA A 218 20.70 -12.00 -9.20
C ALA A 218 20.50 -12.54 -7.79
N ALA A 219 20.19 -11.67 -6.82
CA ALA A 219 19.89 -12.09 -5.45
C ALA A 219 18.62 -12.93 -5.36
N MET A 220 17.55 -12.60 -6.11
CA MET A 220 16.32 -13.40 -6.16
C MET A 220 16.57 -14.81 -6.67
N VAL A 221 17.37 -14.96 -7.73
CA VAL A 221 17.75 -16.28 -8.27
C VAL A 221 18.53 -17.09 -7.23
N ALA A 222 19.47 -16.44 -6.52
CA ALA A 222 20.23 -17.09 -5.46
C ALA A 222 19.34 -17.58 -4.31
N LEU A 223 18.38 -16.75 -3.86
CA LEU A 223 17.41 -17.10 -2.82
C LEU A 223 16.53 -18.29 -3.22
N GLN A 224 16.08 -18.34 -4.47
CA GLN A 224 15.30 -19.45 -5.00
C GLN A 224 16.11 -20.76 -4.97
N GLY A 225 17.38 -20.70 -5.38
CA GLY A 225 18.28 -21.86 -5.32
C GLY A 225 18.52 -22.35 -3.89
N LEU A 226 18.75 -21.44 -2.95
CA LEU A 226 18.95 -21.79 -1.53
C LEU A 226 17.70 -22.44 -0.92
N ARG A 227 16.51 -21.92 -1.20
CA ARG A 227 15.23 -22.50 -0.73
C ARG A 227 14.98 -23.90 -1.30
N GLN A 228 15.27 -24.13 -2.58
CA GLN A 228 15.16 -25.45 -3.20
C GLN A 228 16.12 -26.47 -2.58
N ASN A 229 17.35 -26.07 -2.31
CA ASN A 229 18.35 -26.93 -1.66
C ASN A 229 17.97 -27.26 -0.21
N GLN A 230 17.34 -26.35 0.52
CA GLN A 230 16.83 -26.61 1.87
C GLN A 230 15.65 -27.59 1.88
N MET A 231 14.76 -27.52 0.87
CA MET A 231 13.65 -28.47 0.72
C MET A 231 14.13 -29.88 0.38
N GLN A 232 15.22 -30.02 -0.36
CA GLN A 232 15.81 -31.31 -0.72
C GLN A 232 16.64 -31.96 0.42
N LYS A 233 17.09 -31.18 1.41
CA LYS A 233 17.82 -31.66 2.59
C LYS A 233 16.92 -32.13 3.75
N LYS A 234 15.58 -32.08 3.59
CA LYS A 234 14.60 -32.60 4.55
C LYS A 234 13.74 -33.74 4.00
N PRO A 235 14.36 -34.90 3.57
CA PRO A 235 13.66 -36.18 3.66
C PRO A 235 14.53 -37.15 4.48
N GLY A 236 14.05 -37.49 5.69
CA GLY A 236 14.55 -38.69 6.39
C GLY A 236 15.22 -38.42 7.72
N GLU A 237 14.47 -38.10 8.75
CA GLU A 237 14.72 -38.50 10.13
C GLU A 237 13.37 -38.77 10.78
N ILE A 238 12.75 -39.87 10.35
CA ILE A 238 11.81 -40.66 11.15
C ILE A 238 12.28 -42.12 10.93
N GLU A 239 13.21 -42.57 11.72
CA GLU A 239 13.41 -43.98 12.01
C GLU A 239 13.97 -44.08 13.43
N ASP A 240 13.18 -44.76 14.25
CA ASP A 240 13.39 -45.42 15.56
C ASP A 240 13.37 -44.56 16.81
#